data_01da7d0f37f8ac73bfc4e3770864ae03
#
_entry.id   01da7d0f37f8ac73bfc4e3770864ae03
#
_cell.length_a   1.000
_cell.length_b   1.000
_cell.length_c   1.000
_cell.angle_alpha   90.00
_cell.angle_beta   90.00
_cell.angle_gamma   90.00
#
_symmetry.space_group_name_H-M   'P 1'
#
loop_
_entity.id
_entity.type
_entity.pdbx_description
1 polymer ?
#
loop_
_entity_poly.entity_id
_entity_poly.type
_entity_poly.pdbx_seq_one_letter_code
_entity_poly.pdbx_strand_id
1 'polypeptide(L)'
;MIKSALAAVAATPLLAGAAMAGPYVNVEANSGFVGSDYEGTVTETHVGYEGDLGENAGYYVQAGPAFVSEDGEGTDTELSGKAGVSVAVTESVEIYGEISFITDEDDNGYGTKVGATYRF
;
A
#
# COMPACT_ATOMS: atom_id res chain seq x y z
N MET A 1 13.98 1.80 11.84
CA MET A 1 14.02 3.17 11.35
C MET A 1 14.01 3.24 9.85
N ILE A 2 14.92 2.57 9.18
CA ILE A 2 14.92 2.47 7.73
C ILE A 2 13.69 1.72 7.22
N LYS A 3 13.26 0.70 7.93
CA LYS A 3 12.05 -0.06 7.61
C LYS A 3 10.80 0.81 7.58
N SER A 4 10.70 1.75 8.51
CA SER A 4 9.56 2.67 8.55
C SER A 4 9.55 3.63 7.37
N ALA A 5 10.72 4.05 6.93
CA ALA A 5 10.83 4.93 5.76
C ALA A 5 10.44 4.19 4.48
N LEU A 6 10.84 2.93 4.35
CA LEU A 6 10.47 2.11 3.19
C LEU A 6 8.96 1.88 3.13
N ALA A 7 8.33 1.67 4.29
CA ALA A 7 6.88 1.48 4.34
C ALA A 7 6.12 2.72 3.89
N ALA A 8 6.71 3.90 4.06
CA ALA A 8 6.06 5.15 3.66
C ALA A 8 6.06 5.39 2.14
N VAL A 9 6.84 4.64 1.41
CA VAL A 9 6.94 4.78 -0.05
C VAL A 9 5.99 3.83 -0.77
N ALA A 10 5.00 3.31 -0.07
CA ALA A 10 4.07 2.36 -0.64
C ALA A 10 3.42 2.89 -1.93
N ALA A 11 3.43 2.05 -2.94
CA ALA A 11 2.91 2.37 -4.24
C ALA A 11 1.45 2.77 -4.20
N THR A 12 1.08 3.65 -5.10
CA THR A 12 -0.30 4.09 -5.26
C THR A 12 -1.17 2.90 -5.61
N PRO A 13 -2.20 2.62 -4.85
CA PRO A 13 -3.11 1.55 -5.24
C PRO A 13 -3.75 1.89 -6.58
N LEU A 14 -3.61 0.98 -7.49
CA LEU A 14 -4.24 1.12 -8.79
C LEU A 14 -5.69 0.68 -8.68
N LEU A 15 -6.50 1.53 -8.11
CA LEU A 15 -7.95 1.34 -8.19
C LEU A 15 -8.43 1.85 -9.54
N ALA A 16 -7.64 1.62 -10.57
CA ALA A 16 -7.96 2.09 -11.89
C ALA A 16 -9.12 1.29 -12.45
N GLY A 17 -10.30 1.83 -12.30
CA GLY A 17 -11.41 1.55 -13.18
C GLY A 17 -11.96 0.15 -13.24
N ALA A 18 -11.56 -0.73 -12.41
CA ALA A 18 -12.13 -2.05 -12.42
C ALA A 18 -13.29 -2.09 -11.44
N ALA A 19 -14.47 -1.94 -11.94
CA ALA A 19 -15.69 -2.01 -11.18
C ALA A 19 -16.05 -3.45 -10.79
N MET A 20 -15.07 -4.28 -10.50
CA MET A 20 -15.34 -5.65 -10.10
C MET A 20 -15.05 -5.81 -8.62
N ALA A 21 -16.11 -5.81 -7.83
CA ALA A 21 -16.01 -6.17 -6.43
C ALA A 21 -15.60 -7.64 -6.32
N GLY A 22 -14.72 -7.94 -5.39
CA GLY A 22 -14.35 -9.32 -5.15
C GLY A 22 -12.95 -9.49 -4.60
N PRO A 23 -12.54 -10.74 -4.41
CA PRO A 23 -11.20 -11.05 -3.93
C PRO A 23 -10.15 -10.81 -5.01
N TYR A 24 -8.93 -10.48 -4.56
CA TYR A 24 -7.82 -10.27 -5.46
C TYR A 24 -6.50 -10.63 -4.79
N VAL A 25 -5.48 -10.76 -5.60
CA VAL A 25 -4.09 -10.94 -5.14
C VAL A 25 -3.29 -9.75 -5.66
N ASN A 26 -2.47 -9.17 -4.79
CA ASN A 26 -1.61 -8.06 -5.15
C ASN A 26 -0.16 -8.41 -4.81
N VAL A 27 0.74 -8.19 -5.73
CA VAL A 27 2.18 -8.34 -5.50
C VAL A 27 2.84 -7.03 -5.87
N GLU A 28 3.62 -6.49 -4.92
CA GLU A 28 4.33 -5.25 -5.18
C GLU A 28 5.73 -5.29 -4.55
N ALA A 29 6.62 -4.51 -5.11
CA ALA A 29 7.96 -4.34 -4.58
C ALA A 29 8.24 -2.85 -4.49
N ASN A 30 8.67 -2.43 -3.31
CA ASN A 30 8.98 -1.03 -3.03
C ASN A 30 10.44 -0.95 -2.61
N SER A 31 11.24 -0.18 -3.35
CA SER A 31 12.66 -0.01 -3.06
C SER A 31 12.92 1.42 -2.63
N GLY A 32 13.76 1.57 -1.64
CA GLY A 32 14.14 2.87 -1.12
C GLY A 32 15.58 3.22 -1.47
N PHE A 33 15.80 4.49 -1.76
CA PHE A 33 17.13 5.02 -2.06
C PHE A 33 17.31 6.34 -1.33
N VAL A 34 18.54 6.61 -0.90
CA VAL A 34 18.90 7.91 -0.40
C VAL A 34 20.01 8.44 -1.33
N GLY A 35 19.69 9.47 -2.11
CA GLY A 35 20.56 9.87 -3.20
C GLY A 35 20.65 8.75 -4.22
N SER A 36 21.86 8.24 -4.47
CA SER A 36 22.10 7.09 -5.34
C SER A 36 22.31 5.79 -4.55
N ASP A 37 22.20 5.84 -3.23
CA ASP A 37 22.45 4.68 -2.39
C ASP A 37 21.17 3.87 -2.19
N TYR A 38 21.25 2.59 -2.47
CA TYR A 38 20.16 1.65 -2.26
C TYR A 38 20.06 1.31 -0.77
N GLU A 39 18.87 1.47 -0.20
CA GLU A 39 18.62 1.18 1.21
C GLU A 39 17.99 -0.20 1.42
N GLY A 40 17.11 -0.60 0.53
CA GLY A 40 16.46 -1.89 0.67
C GLY A 40 15.21 -2.01 -0.18
N THR A 41 14.59 -3.18 -0.14
CA THR A 41 13.37 -3.49 -0.87
C THR A 41 12.40 -4.23 0.04
N VAL A 42 11.15 -3.83 -0.01
CA VAL A 42 10.06 -4.57 0.62
C VAL A 42 9.19 -5.16 -0.48
N THR A 43 9.09 -6.48 -0.51
CA THR A 43 8.22 -7.18 -1.45
C THR A 43 7.03 -7.72 -0.68
N GLU A 44 5.85 -7.30 -1.06
CA GLU A 44 4.61 -7.67 -0.38
C GLU A 44 3.74 -8.51 -1.31
N THR A 45 3.21 -9.60 -0.77
CA THR A 45 2.24 -10.43 -1.48
C THR A 45 0.99 -10.47 -0.61
N HIS A 46 -0.06 -9.86 -1.08
CA HIS A 46 -1.30 -9.72 -0.32
C HIS A 46 -2.45 -10.42 -1.01
N VAL A 47 -3.34 -11.00 -0.20
CA VAL A 47 -4.68 -11.33 -0.65
C VAL A 47 -5.61 -10.27 -0.09
N GLY A 48 -6.58 -9.88 -0.86
CA GLY A 48 -7.46 -8.80 -0.46
C GLY A 48 -8.86 -8.96 -1.02
N TYR A 49 -9.67 -8.01 -0.64
CA TYR A 49 -11.04 -7.89 -1.11
C TYR A 49 -11.35 -6.43 -1.35
N GLU A 50 -12.00 -6.15 -2.46
CA GLU A 50 -12.44 -4.79 -2.76
C GLU A 50 -13.92 -4.79 -3.10
N GLY A 51 -14.56 -3.66 -2.89
CA GLY A 51 -15.98 -3.53 -3.15
C GLY A 51 -16.41 -2.08 -3.23
N ASP A 52 -17.68 -1.91 -3.54
CA ASP A 52 -18.27 -0.59 -3.67
C ASP A 52 -18.99 -0.20 -2.37
N LEU A 53 -18.88 1.09 -2.02
CA LEU A 53 -19.59 1.69 -0.89
C LEU A 53 -20.72 2.60 -1.40
N GLY A 54 -21.22 2.33 -2.59
CA GLY A 54 -22.20 3.15 -3.27
C GLY A 54 -21.74 3.47 -4.68
N GLU A 55 -22.41 4.37 -5.34
CA GLU A 55 -22.11 4.69 -6.75
C GLU A 55 -20.78 5.41 -6.93
N ASN A 56 -20.36 6.16 -5.92
CA ASN A 56 -19.20 7.05 -6.05
C ASN A 56 -18.08 6.71 -5.09
N ALA A 57 -18.16 5.59 -4.37
CA ALA A 57 -17.17 5.24 -3.37
C ALA A 57 -16.80 3.76 -3.45
N GLY A 58 -15.55 3.47 -3.12
CA GLY A 58 -15.05 2.11 -3.07
C GLY A 58 -14.11 1.91 -1.91
N TYR A 59 -13.86 0.66 -1.56
CA TYR A 59 -12.92 0.31 -0.51
C TYR A 59 -12.14 -0.92 -0.89
N TYR A 60 -11.01 -1.10 -0.21
CA TYR A 60 -10.26 -2.35 -0.30
C TYR A 60 -9.59 -2.64 1.05
N VAL A 61 -9.38 -3.93 1.31
CA VAL A 61 -8.57 -4.40 2.43
C VAL A 61 -7.68 -5.53 1.92
N GLN A 62 -6.44 -5.54 2.35
CA GLN A 62 -5.51 -6.59 1.93
C GLN A 62 -4.47 -6.84 3.01
N ALA A 63 -3.96 -8.08 3.05
CA ALA A 63 -2.92 -8.45 3.99
C ALA A 63 -2.15 -9.66 3.45
N GLY A 64 -0.93 -9.82 3.93
CA GLY A 64 -0.09 -10.94 3.57
C GLY A 64 1.35 -10.75 3.99
N PRO A 65 2.22 -11.68 3.61
CA PRO A 65 3.62 -11.60 3.96
C PRO A 65 4.33 -10.45 3.24
N ALA A 66 5.28 -9.87 3.95
CA ALA A 66 6.18 -8.86 3.41
C ALA A 66 7.61 -9.36 3.61
N PHE A 67 8.39 -9.34 2.56
CA PHE A 67 9.79 -9.75 2.60
C PHE A 67 10.64 -8.48 2.56
N VAL A 68 11.28 -8.20 3.69
CA VAL A 68 12.07 -6.98 3.87
C VAL A 68 13.54 -7.33 3.69
N SER A 69 14.14 -6.76 2.66
CA SER A 69 15.55 -6.95 2.34
C SER A 69 16.25 -5.61 2.45
N GLU A 70 17.20 -5.52 3.35
CA GLU A 70 17.99 -4.31 3.55
C GLU A 70 19.39 -4.53 2.98
N ASP A 71 19.99 -3.43 2.50
CA ASP A 71 21.33 -3.50 1.92
C ASP A 71 22.35 -3.95 2.98
N GLY A 72 23.06 -5.01 2.66
CA GLY A 72 24.07 -5.57 3.56
C GLY A 72 23.52 -6.49 4.64
N GLU A 73 22.22 -6.68 4.72
CA GLU A 73 21.58 -7.56 5.69
C GLU A 73 20.74 -8.61 4.97
N GLY A 74 20.33 -9.64 5.70
CA GLY A 74 19.49 -10.70 5.12
C GLY A 74 18.06 -10.24 4.90
N THR A 75 17.22 -11.17 4.50
CA THR A 75 15.81 -10.91 4.26
C THR A 75 15.00 -11.38 5.45
N ASP A 76 14.16 -10.51 5.97
CA ASP A 76 13.21 -10.83 7.04
C ASP A 76 11.81 -10.99 6.47
N THR A 77 11.03 -11.89 7.05
CA THR A 77 9.63 -12.06 6.68
C THR A 77 8.76 -11.43 7.75
N GLU A 78 7.92 -10.50 7.33
CA GLU A 78 7.01 -9.78 8.21
C GLU A 78 5.58 -9.96 7.71
N LEU A 79 4.61 -9.49 8.49
CA LEU A 79 3.21 -9.44 8.07
C LEU A 79 2.86 -7.99 7.80
N SER A 80 2.21 -7.73 6.68
CA SER A 80 1.77 -6.37 6.37
C SER A 80 0.34 -6.37 5.89
N GLY A 81 -0.27 -5.20 5.90
CA GLY A 81 -1.63 -5.05 5.41
C GLY A 81 -1.96 -3.59 5.14
N LYS A 82 -2.98 -3.40 4.33
CA LYS A 82 -3.46 -2.08 3.93
C LYS A 82 -4.97 -2.10 3.84
N ALA A 83 -5.58 -0.96 4.15
CA ALA A 83 -7.00 -0.75 3.94
C ALA A 83 -7.20 0.67 3.44
N GLY A 84 -8.05 0.83 2.45
CA GLY A 84 -8.25 2.13 1.85
C GLY A 84 -9.67 2.34 1.37
N VAL A 85 -10.00 3.62 1.17
CA VAL A 85 -11.27 4.04 0.61
C VAL A 85 -11.01 5.14 -0.40
N SER A 86 -11.88 5.23 -1.38
CA SER A 86 -11.86 6.34 -2.33
C SER A 86 -13.29 6.82 -2.57
N VAL A 87 -13.42 8.12 -2.78
CA VAL A 87 -14.72 8.75 -3.02
C VAL A 87 -14.58 9.73 -4.19
N ALA A 88 -15.37 9.53 -5.22
CA ALA A 88 -15.45 10.47 -6.33
C ALA A 88 -16.35 11.64 -5.89
N VAL A 89 -15.76 12.81 -5.76
CA VAL A 89 -16.50 14.03 -5.35
C VAL A 89 -17.18 14.66 -6.57
N THR A 90 -16.49 14.63 -7.71
CA THR A 90 -17.03 15.05 -9.01
C THR A 90 -16.54 14.05 -10.05
N GLU A 91 -16.94 14.24 -11.31
CA GLU A 91 -16.45 13.41 -12.41
C GLU A 91 -14.93 13.51 -12.59
N SER A 92 -14.35 14.61 -12.13
CA SER A 92 -12.93 14.89 -12.32
C SER A 92 -12.09 14.77 -11.04
N VAL A 93 -12.73 14.79 -9.86
CA VAL A 93 -12.01 14.81 -8.57
C VAL A 93 -12.38 13.61 -7.74
N GLU A 94 -11.35 12.88 -7.31
CA GLU A 94 -11.48 11.75 -6.40
C GLU A 94 -10.60 11.99 -5.17
N ILE A 95 -11.14 11.71 -4.00
CA ILE A 95 -10.38 11.77 -2.74
C ILE A 95 -10.18 10.34 -2.27
N TYR A 96 -8.98 10.04 -1.77
CA TYR A 96 -8.68 8.70 -1.27
C TYR A 96 -7.88 8.76 0.02
N GLY A 97 -8.02 7.70 0.81
CA GLY A 97 -7.23 7.52 2.02
C GLY A 97 -6.86 6.06 2.21
N GLU A 98 -5.71 5.84 2.79
CA GLU A 98 -5.20 4.49 3.04
C GLU A 98 -4.49 4.45 4.39
N ILE A 99 -4.69 3.38 5.13
CA ILE A 99 -3.88 3.06 6.30
C ILE A 99 -3.14 1.76 6.03
N SER A 100 -1.94 1.65 6.56
CA SER A 100 -1.12 0.47 6.38
C SER A 100 -0.40 0.11 7.66
N PHE A 101 0.01 -1.16 7.76
CA PHE A 101 0.85 -1.61 8.85
C PHE A 101 1.84 -2.65 8.35
N ILE A 102 2.94 -2.78 9.06
CA ILE A 102 3.90 -3.86 8.89
C ILE A 102 4.42 -4.24 10.26
N THR A 103 4.49 -5.53 10.54
CA THR A 103 5.03 -6.01 11.81
C THR A 103 6.56 -5.98 11.78
N ASP A 104 7.15 -5.86 12.95
CA ASP A 104 8.59 -5.96 13.13
C ASP A 104 8.82 -6.54 14.52
N GLU A 105 9.98 -7.13 14.73
CA GLU A 105 10.33 -7.76 16.01
C GLU A 105 10.30 -6.77 17.18
N ASP A 106 10.71 -5.53 16.93
CA ASP A 106 10.78 -4.51 17.96
C ASP A 106 9.51 -3.68 18.06
N ASP A 107 9.08 -3.11 16.94
CA ASP A 107 7.91 -2.25 16.88
C ASP A 107 7.20 -2.42 15.55
N ASN A 108 5.87 -2.38 15.59
CA ASN A 108 5.09 -2.40 14.35
C ASN A 108 5.14 -1.03 13.70
N GLY A 109 5.23 -1.03 12.38
CA GLY A 109 5.17 0.20 11.60
C GLY A 109 3.75 0.47 11.12
N TYR A 110 3.36 1.73 11.12
CA TYR A 110 2.05 2.17 10.64
C TYR A 110 2.24 3.32 9.67
N GLY A 111 1.38 3.38 8.69
CA GLY A 111 1.40 4.46 7.71
C GLY A 111 0.00 4.93 7.37
N THR A 112 -0.08 6.18 6.98
CA THR A 112 -1.32 6.75 6.47
C THR A 112 -1.03 7.50 5.18
N LYS A 113 -2.00 7.49 4.28
CA LYS A 113 -1.90 8.22 3.03
C LYS A 113 -3.25 8.86 2.76
N VAL A 114 -3.25 10.14 2.45
CA VAL A 114 -4.45 10.86 2.03
C VAL A 114 -4.10 11.66 0.79
N GLY A 115 -4.93 11.61 -0.20
CA GLY A 115 -4.66 12.32 -1.43
C GLY A 115 -5.92 12.65 -2.22
N ALA A 116 -5.71 13.41 -3.26
CA ALA A 116 -6.75 13.75 -4.19
C ALA A 116 -6.20 13.61 -5.60
N THR A 117 -7.04 13.12 -6.49
CA THR A 117 -6.69 12.96 -7.90
C THR A 117 -7.63 13.83 -8.73
N TYR A 118 -7.07 14.58 -9.64
CA TYR A 118 -7.83 15.35 -10.62
C TYR A 118 -7.56 14.77 -12.01
N ARG A 119 -8.63 14.46 -12.71
CA ARG A 119 -8.54 13.93 -14.07
C ARG A 119 -9.05 14.96 -15.06
N PHE A 120 -8.26 15.21 -16.08
CA PHE A 120 -8.58 16.16 -17.13
C PHE A 120 -9.49 15.57 -18.20
#